data_be97e180ab05a80f8b9d128c7d2e88e3
#
_entry.id   be97e180ab05a80f8b9d128c7d2e88e3
#
_cell.length_a   1.000
_cell.length_b   1.000
_cell.length_c   1.000
_cell.angle_alpha   90.00
_cell.angle_beta   90.00
_cell.angle_gamma   90.00
#
_symmetry.space_group_name_H-M   'P 1'
#
loop_
_entity.id
_entity.type
_entity.pdbx_description
1 polymer ?
#
loop_
_entity_poly.entity_id
_entity_poly.type
_entity_poly.pdbx_seq_one_letter_code
_entity_poly.pdbx_strand_id
1 'polypeptide(L)'
;FFKGRYDFTLTLPPVPAGTYEIRMFTNAGYSTRGIIQVYIDGEPQGIPFDMRKNGKELFGWTSDSDLGDDDAIAAFDKSIHNLGWMKGPKCYHPQPRTSFDASSSNLRNGDANGRQIRKIFGTFTTDGKTDHYLRIQQKMESDNNELPFDFIELCPSSVYNNEYFPEPVW
;
A
#
# COMPACT_ATOMS: atom_id res chain seq x y z
N PHE A 1 13.99 -5.05 3.05
CA PHE A 1 13.60 -3.81 3.75
C PHE A 1 14.82 -2.93 4.04
N PHE A 2 14.59 -1.62 4.26
CA PHE A 2 15.64 -0.66 4.63
C PHE A 2 15.54 -0.36 6.14
N LYS A 3 16.68 -0.05 6.76
CA LYS A 3 16.75 0.32 8.17
C LYS A 3 17.67 1.52 8.35
N GLY A 4 17.32 2.43 9.25
CA GLY A 4 18.11 3.61 9.57
C GLY A 4 17.52 4.91 9.04
N ARG A 5 18.38 5.87 8.72
CA ARG A 5 18.04 7.18 8.14
C ARG A 5 18.13 7.11 6.63
N TYR A 6 17.16 6.45 6.01
CA TYR A 6 17.16 6.27 4.56
C TYR A 6 16.54 7.47 3.84
N ASP A 7 17.16 7.79 2.72
CA ASP A 7 16.70 8.76 1.73
C ASP A 7 17.23 8.28 0.38
N PHE A 8 16.34 7.78 -0.47
CA PHE A 8 16.74 7.19 -1.74
C PHE A 8 15.71 7.45 -2.83
N THR A 9 16.16 7.40 -4.07
CA THR A 9 15.34 7.59 -5.25
C THR A 9 15.35 6.34 -6.12
N LEU A 10 14.19 5.97 -6.60
CA LEU A 10 13.97 4.92 -7.57
C LEU A 10 13.54 5.54 -8.90
N THR A 11 14.11 5.08 -10.00
CA THR A 11 13.54 5.39 -11.32
C THR A 11 12.29 4.53 -11.50
N LEU A 12 11.17 5.13 -11.82
CA LEU A 12 9.94 4.40 -12.12
C LEU A 12 10.12 3.67 -13.47
N PRO A 13 9.54 2.47 -13.61
CA PRO A 13 9.57 1.78 -14.89
C PRO A 13 8.83 2.61 -15.94
N PRO A 14 9.22 2.53 -17.22
CA PRO A 14 8.46 3.18 -18.28
C PRO A 14 7.07 2.58 -18.37
N VAL A 15 6.06 3.45 -18.36
CA VAL A 15 4.66 3.07 -18.49
C VAL A 15 4.02 3.89 -19.62
N PRO A 16 2.95 3.40 -20.28
CA PRO A 16 2.25 4.15 -21.31
C PRO A 16 1.77 5.52 -20.83
N ALA A 17 1.56 6.46 -21.76
CA ALA A 17 0.99 7.76 -21.43
C ALA A 17 -0.35 7.61 -20.70
N GLY A 18 -0.54 8.34 -19.60
CA GLY A 18 -1.73 8.22 -18.77
C GLY A 18 -1.53 8.75 -17.36
N THR A 19 -2.59 8.62 -16.57
CA THR A 19 -2.58 8.96 -15.13
C THR A 19 -2.61 7.68 -14.31
N TYR A 20 -1.74 7.61 -13.29
CA TYR A 20 -1.52 6.44 -12.45
C TYR A 20 -1.61 6.81 -10.98
N GLU A 21 -2.27 5.97 -10.17
CA GLU A 21 -2.07 5.94 -8.72
C GLU A 21 -0.75 5.25 -8.39
N ILE A 22 -0.04 5.80 -7.40
CA ILE A 22 1.15 5.16 -6.83
C ILE A 22 0.77 4.57 -5.50
N ARG A 23 0.96 3.27 -5.38
CA ARG A 23 0.62 2.48 -4.22
C ARG A 23 1.84 1.73 -3.71
N MET A 24 1.99 1.64 -2.40
CA MET A 24 3.03 0.85 -1.77
C MET A 24 2.40 -0.17 -0.82
N PHE A 25 2.73 -1.44 -1.01
CA PHE A 25 2.39 -2.48 -0.06
C PHE A 25 3.43 -2.56 1.05
N THR A 26 2.96 -2.60 2.28
CA THR A 26 3.81 -2.61 3.47
C THR A 26 3.20 -3.44 4.59
N ASN A 27 4.07 -3.83 5.53
CA ASN A 27 3.68 -4.41 6.81
C ASN A 27 3.85 -3.35 7.91
N ALA A 28 2.77 -2.63 8.22
CA ALA A 28 2.73 -1.53 9.17
C ALA A 28 2.41 -1.98 10.60
N GLY A 29 2.36 -1.04 11.57
CA GLY A 29 1.88 -1.30 12.92
C GLY A 29 2.92 -1.81 13.90
N TYR A 30 4.21 -1.63 13.64
CA TYR A 30 5.28 -1.93 14.61
C TYR A 30 5.98 -0.65 15.04
N SER A 31 6.34 -0.57 16.32
CA SER A 31 7.04 0.59 16.89
C SER A 31 8.40 0.89 16.24
N THR A 32 9.00 -0.12 15.61
CA THR A 32 10.27 0.01 14.88
C THR A 32 10.10 0.60 13.47
N ARG A 33 8.86 0.80 12.99
CA ARG A 33 8.61 1.40 11.67
C ARG A 33 8.90 2.89 11.69
N GLY A 34 9.23 3.43 10.52
CA GLY A 34 9.49 4.85 10.32
C GLY A 34 8.25 5.67 9.95
N ILE A 35 8.47 6.98 9.89
CA ILE A 35 7.57 7.91 9.19
C ILE A 35 8.27 8.30 7.91
N ILE A 36 7.60 8.12 6.77
CA ILE A 36 8.19 8.43 5.46
C ILE A 36 7.42 9.53 4.74
N GLN A 37 8.16 10.34 3.98
CA GLN A 37 7.60 11.18 2.94
C GLN A 37 7.98 10.62 1.58
N VAL A 38 7.00 10.52 0.70
CA VAL A 38 7.20 10.12 -0.69
C VAL A 38 7.12 11.35 -1.57
N TYR A 39 7.97 11.38 -2.60
CA TYR A 39 7.99 12.44 -3.60
C TYR A 39 7.95 11.80 -4.99
N ILE A 40 7.29 12.45 -5.94
CA ILE A 40 7.37 12.15 -7.36
C ILE A 40 7.95 13.35 -8.05
N ASP A 41 9.05 13.16 -8.77
CA ASP A 41 9.76 14.22 -9.50
C ASP A 41 10.09 15.45 -8.62
N GLY A 42 10.35 15.20 -7.33
CA GLY A 42 10.62 16.23 -6.34
C GLY A 42 9.39 16.78 -5.61
N GLU A 43 8.19 16.54 -6.09
CA GLU A 43 6.94 17.02 -5.48
C GLU A 43 6.45 16.05 -4.38
N PRO A 44 6.16 16.52 -3.16
CA PRO A 44 5.69 15.68 -2.07
C PRO A 44 4.29 15.13 -2.37
N GLN A 45 4.12 13.84 -2.13
CA GLN A 45 2.84 13.14 -2.29
C GLN A 45 2.14 13.01 -0.95
N GLY A 46 1.09 13.80 -0.75
CA GLY A 46 0.31 13.80 0.48
C GLY A 46 1.13 14.19 1.74
N ILE A 47 0.58 13.84 2.90
CA ILE A 47 1.26 14.01 4.19
C ILE A 47 2.19 12.83 4.48
N PRO A 48 3.20 13.00 5.37
CA PRO A 48 4.06 11.90 5.77
C PRO A 48 3.26 10.70 6.29
N PHE A 49 3.63 9.51 5.85
CA PHE A 49 3.01 8.27 6.25
C PHE A 49 3.67 7.69 7.51
N ASP A 50 2.92 7.58 8.60
CA ASP A 50 3.35 6.92 9.84
C ASP A 50 3.09 5.41 9.75
N MET A 51 4.11 4.63 9.40
CA MET A 51 4.02 3.18 9.28
C MET A 51 3.93 2.44 10.62
N ARG A 52 3.99 3.14 11.75
CA ARG A 52 3.77 2.54 13.07
C ARG A 52 2.30 2.26 13.35
N LYS A 53 1.41 2.81 12.53
CA LYS A 53 -0.04 2.62 12.59
C LYS A 53 -0.48 1.50 11.68
N ASN A 54 -1.28 0.58 12.20
CA ASN A 54 -1.88 -0.53 11.45
C ASN A 54 -3.32 -0.22 11.02
N GLY A 55 -3.93 -1.10 10.23
CA GLY A 55 -5.29 -0.89 9.73
C GLY A 55 -6.34 -0.80 10.83
N LYS A 56 -6.17 -1.49 11.97
CA LYS A 56 -7.08 -1.37 13.11
C LYS A 56 -7.05 0.03 13.72
N GLU A 57 -5.85 0.61 13.86
CA GLU A 57 -5.68 1.96 14.41
C GLU A 57 -6.12 3.05 13.42
N LEU A 58 -5.94 2.82 12.11
CA LEU A 58 -6.22 3.80 11.07
C LEU A 58 -7.72 3.86 10.69
N PHE A 59 -8.36 2.71 10.59
CA PHE A 59 -9.73 2.62 10.06
C PHE A 59 -10.57 1.48 10.66
N GLY A 60 -10.14 0.90 11.79
CA GLY A 60 -10.90 -0.12 12.53
C GLY A 60 -10.89 -1.52 11.93
N TRP A 61 -10.10 -1.78 10.88
CA TRP A 61 -10.07 -3.08 10.21
C TRP A 61 -9.09 -4.06 10.85
N THR A 62 -9.54 -5.27 11.07
CA THR A 62 -8.71 -6.41 11.50
C THR A 62 -8.74 -7.55 10.51
N SER A 63 -9.92 -7.91 10.03
CA SER A 63 -10.13 -8.95 9.02
C SER A 63 -11.42 -8.70 8.23
N ASP A 64 -11.56 -9.31 7.06
CA ASP A 64 -12.79 -9.20 6.27
C ASP A 64 -13.97 -9.92 6.96
N SER A 65 -13.70 -10.98 7.73
CA SER A 65 -14.73 -11.70 8.49
C SER A 65 -15.44 -10.82 9.54
N ASP A 66 -14.78 -9.76 10.01
CA ASP A 66 -15.36 -8.83 11.00
C ASP A 66 -16.31 -7.81 10.35
N LEU A 67 -16.26 -7.67 9.03
CA LEU A 67 -17.08 -6.70 8.27
C LEU A 67 -18.45 -7.24 7.89
N GLY A 68 -18.61 -8.55 7.77
CA GLY A 68 -19.87 -9.21 7.43
C GLY A 68 -19.85 -9.86 6.04
N ASP A 69 -20.81 -9.51 5.18
CA ASP A 69 -20.96 -10.06 3.85
C ASP A 69 -20.10 -9.32 2.79
N ASP A 70 -20.14 -9.82 1.56
CA ASP A 70 -19.35 -9.27 0.45
C ASP A 70 -19.71 -7.81 0.13
N ASP A 71 -20.97 -7.41 0.31
CA ASP A 71 -21.41 -6.03 0.08
C ASP A 71 -20.84 -5.09 1.14
N ALA A 72 -20.81 -5.51 2.39
CA ALA A 72 -20.21 -4.76 3.49
C ALA A 72 -18.69 -4.65 3.31
N ILE A 73 -18.03 -5.71 2.86
CA ILE A 73 -16.61 -5.72 2.54
C ILE A 73 -16.31 -4.74 1.40
N ALA A 74 -17.08 -4.78 0.32
CA ALA A 74 -16.91 -3.89 -0.83
C ALA A 74 -17.15 -2.41 -0.46
N ALA A 75 -18.17 -2.12 0.35
CA ALA A 75 -18.44 -0.77 0.85
C ALA A 75 -17.29 -0.25 1.72
N PHE A 76 -16.75 -1.10 2.58
CA PHE A 76 -15.61 -0.75 3.42
C PHE A 76 -14.35 -0.50 2.58
N ASP A 77 -14.05 -1.37 1.60
CA ASP A 77 -12.91 -1.21 0.70
C ASP A 77 -12.97 0.11 -0.07
N LYS A 78 -14.15 0.48 -0.57
CA LYS A 78 -14.37 1.78 -1.21
C LYS A 78 -14.15 2.95 -0.24
N SER A 79 -14.59 2.81 1.01
CA SER A 79 -14.42 3.87 2.02
C SER A 79 -12.96 4.14 2.33
N ILE A 80 -12.14 3.10 2.54
CA ILE A 80 -10.72 3.26 2.83
C ILE A 80 -9.92 3.69 1.60
N HIS A 81 -10.33 3.29 0.39
CA HIS A 81 -9.72 3.77 -0.85
C HIS A 81 -9.85 5.29 -0.97
N ASN A 82 -11.03 5.85 -0.66
CA ASN A 82 -11.25 7.30 -0.64
C ASN A 82 -10.38 8.04 0.39
N LEU A 83 -9.90 7.34 1.41
CA LEU A 83 -8.95 7.85 2.41
C LEU A 83 -7.47 7.63 2.00
N GLY A 84 -7.23 7.08 0.82
CA GLY A 84 -5.89 6.80 0.31
C GLY A 84 -5.28 5.52 0.86
N TRP A 85 -6.11 4.50 1.13
CA TRP A 85 -5.68 3.22 1.67
C TRP A 85 -6.34 2.05 0.94
N MET A 86 -5.67 0.92 0.97
CA MET A 86 -6.21 -0.36 0.52
C MET A 86 -5.70 -1.46 1.45
N LYS A 87 -6.48 -2.52 1.58
CA LYS A 87 -6.02 -3.77 2.19
C LYS A 87 -4.89 -4.38 1.35
N GLY A 88 -4.11 -5.25 1.94
CA GLY A 88 -3.15 -6.07 1.21
C GLY A 88 -3.85 -6.90 0.14
N PRO A 89 -3.16 -7.27 -0.94
CA PRO A 89 -3.73 -8.12 -1.98
C PRO A 89 -4.08 -9.51 -1.42
N LYS A 90 -5.15 -10.11 -1.92
CA LYS A 90 -5.40 -11.53 -1.68
C LYS A 90 -4.32 -12.34 -2.40
N CYS A 91 -3.49 -13.04 -1.65
CA CYS A 91 -2.59 -14.03 -2.22
C CYS A 91 -3.21 -15.42 -2.08
N TYR A 92 -3.48 -16.05 -3.20
CA TYR A 92 -3.81 -17.47 -3.21
C TYR A 92 -2.52 -18.28 -3.20
N HIS A 93 -2.29 -19.01 -2.11
CA HIS A 93 -1.21 -19.99 -2.07
C HIS A 93 -1.75 -21.34 -2.58
N PRO A 94 -1.31 -21.80 -3.75
CA PRO A 94 -1.81 -23.05 -4.32
C PRO A 94 -1.33 -24.32 -3.58
N GLN A 95 -0.48 -24.16 -2.58
CA GLN A 95 0.06 -25.27 -1.77
C GLN A 95 -0.17 -25.01 -0.29
N PRO A 96 -0.78 -25.96 0.45
CA PRO A 96 -0.83 -25.85 1.90
C PRO A 96 0.61 -25.92 2.44
N ARG A 97 1.08 -24.82 2.98
CA ARG A 97 2.32 -24.83 3.75
C ARG A 97 2.01 -25.43 5.13
N THR A 98 2.65 -26.52 5.46
CA THR A 98 2.47 -27.25 6.72
C THR A 98 2.85 -26.45 7.97
N SER A 99 3.47 -25.27 7.83
CA SER A 99 3.85 -24.36 8.89
C SER A 99 3.13 -23.01 8.83
N PHE A 100 2.18 -22.84 7.93
CA PHE A 100 1.43 -21.61 7.76
C PHE A 100 -0.02 -21.90 8.07
N ASP A 101 -0.58 -21.16 9.01
CA ASP A 101 -2.02 -21.15 9.24
C ASP A 101 -2.72 -20.77 7.92
N ALA A 102 -3.81 -21.46 7.58
CA ALA A 102 -4.61 -21.18 6.39
C ALA A 102 -5.09 -19.71 6.34
N SER A 103 -5.23 -19.05 7.49
CA SER A 103 -5.49 -17.63 7.63
C SER A 103 -4.34 -16.76 7.12
N SER A 104 -3.10 -17.25 7.13
CA SER A 104 -1.92 -16.52 6.68
C SER A 104 -1.63 -16.64 5.18
N SER A 105 -2.38 -17.46 4.47
CA SER A 105 -2.31 -17.55 3.01
C SER A 105 -2.97 -16.37 2.29
N ASN A 106 -3.68 -15.53 3.03
CA ASN A 106 -4.35 -14.36 2.54
C ASN A 106 -3.67 -13.10 3.11
N LEU A 107 -2.88 -12.40 2.30
CA LEU A 107 -2.22 -11.16 2.71
C LEU A 107 -3.22 -10.05 3.10
N ARG A 108 -4.47 -10.19 2.72
CA ARG A 108 -5.54 -9.28 3.07
C ARG A 108 -5.99 -9.45 4.52
N ASN A 109 -6.01 -10.70 5.00
CA ASN A 109 -6.44 -11.10 6.34
C ASN A 109 -5.30 -11.69 7.18
N GLY A 110 -4.05 -11.50 6.75
CA GLY A 110 -2.91 -12.25 7.29
C GLY A 110 -2.48 -11.88 8.69
N ASP A 111 -3.19 -10.96 9.36
CA ASP A 111 -2.78 -10.49 10.67
C ASP A 111 -3.99 -9.89 11.40
N ALA A 112 -4.24 -10.34 12.62
CA ALA A 112 -5.33 -9.89 13.48
C ALA A 112 -5.34 -8.38 13.81
N ASN A 113 -4.32 -7.64 13.40
CA ASN A 113 -4.21 -6.19 13.60
C ASN A 113 -4.29 -5.38 12.31
N GLY A 114 -4.60 -5.99 11.16
CA GLY A 114 -4.67 -5.28 9.88
C GLY A 114 -3.36 -4.62 9.48
N ARG A 115 -2.23 -5.32 9.62
CA ARG A 115 -0.90 -4.77 9.32
C ARG A 115 -0.55 -4.81 7.84
N GLN A 116 -1.19 -5.69 7.09
CA GLN A 116 -0.97 -5.88 5.66
C GLN A 116 -1.83 -4.88 4.88
N ILE A 117 -1.26 -3.74 4.54
CA ILE A 117 -1.98 -2.62 3.92
C ILE A 117 -1.20 -2.04 2.73
N ARG A 118 -1.93 -1.43 1.80
CA ARG A 118 -1.37 -0.60 0.74
C ARG A 118 -1.69 0.86 1.01
N LYS A 119 -0.67 1.72 0.95
CA LYS A 119 -0.85 3.17 0.99
C LYS A 119 -0.87 3.72 -0.42
N ILE A 120 -1.90 4.49 -0.74
CA ILE A 120 -1.97 5.30 -1.96
C ILE A 120 -1.34 6.65 -1.63
N PHE A 121 -0.26 6.99 -2.33
CA PHE A 121 0.45 8.27 -2.09
C PHE A 121 -0.13 9.42 -2.90
N GLY A 122 -0.72 9.13 -4.04
CA GLY A 122 -1.31 10.12 -4.94
C GLY A 122 -1.30 9.63 -6.37
N THR A 123 -1.49 10.56 -7.29
CA THR A 123 -1.49 10.28 -8.72
C THR A 123 -0.42 11.10 -9.42
N PHE A 124 0.15 10.55 -10.49
CA PHE A 124 0.99 11.30 -11.42
C PHE A 124 0.55 11.03 -12.86
N THR A 125 0.86 11.97 -13.75
CA THR A 125 0.55 11.85 -15.18
C THR A 125 1.86 11.82 -15.96
N THR A 126 1.96 10.87 -16.89
CA THR A 126 3.13 10.72 -17.76
C THR A 126 2.74 10.79 -19.24
N ASP A 127 3.66 11.27 -20.07
CA ASP A 127 3.57 11.25 -21.53
C ASP A 127 4.04 9.91 -22.14
N GLY A 128 4.48 8.97 -21.27
CA GLY A 128 5.02 7.67 -21.66
C GLY A 128 6.43 7.70 -22.24
N LYS A 129 7.14 8.83 -22.15
CA LYS A 129 8.50 9.05 -22.70
C LYS A 129 9.45 9.63 -21.67
N THR A 130 8.94 10.49 -20.79
CA THR A 130 9.74 11.15 -19.74
C THR A 130 9.99 10.17 -18.60
N ASP A 131 11.23 10.12 -18.12
CA ASP A 131 11.58 9.36 -16.93
C ASP A 131 11.01 10.04 -15.68
N HIS A 132 10.45 9.24 -14.79
CA HIS A 132 9.91 9.70 -13.52
C HIS A 132 10.65 9.06 -12.34
N TYR A 133 10.73 9.81 -11.24
CA TYR A 133 11.52 9.44 -10.07
C TYR A 133 10.67 9.44 -8.81
N LEU A 134 10.67 8.32 -8.10
CA LEU A 134 10.05 8.18 -6.81
C LEU A 134 11.14 8.24 -5.74
N ARG A 135 11.09 9.25 -4.85
CA ARG A 135 11.98 9.37 -3.70
C ARG A 135 11.23 9.01 -2.43
N ILE A 136 11.84 8.21 -1.58
CA ILE A 136 11.34 7.85 -0.25
C ILE A 136 12.32 8.37 0.78
N GLN A 137 11.85 9.28 1.63
CA GLN A 137 12.65 9.91 2.66
C GLN A 137 12.09 9.58 4.05
N GLN A 138 12.96 9.07 4.92
CA GLN A 138 12.69 8.90 6.33
C GLN A 138 12.64 10.28 7.04
N LYS A 139 11.59 10.50 7.85
CA LYS A 139 11.36 11.79 8.53
C LYS A 139 11.68 11.78 10.03
N MET A 140 12.05 10.63 10.59
CA MET A 140 12.43 10.51 12.00
C MET A 140 13.94 10.48 12.15
N GLU A 141 14.45 11.09 13.20
CA GLU A 141 15.87 11.08 13.55
C GLU A 141 16.25 9.85 14.36
N SER A 142 16.10 8.65 13.78
CA SER A 142 16.46 7.40 14.44
C SER A 142 17.10 6.43 13.46
N ASP A 143 18.18 5.79 13.89
CA ASP A 143 18.88 4.79 13.10
C ASP A 143 18.23 3.40 13.17
N ASN A 144 17.16 3.24 13.94
CA ASN A 144 16.44 1.98 14.10
C ASN A 144 15.11 1.91 13.35
N ASN A 145 14.79 2.94 12.55
CA ASN A 145 13.56 2.95 11.79
C ASN A 145 13.64 2.03 10.58
N GLU A 146 12.58 1.26 10.39
CA GLU A 146 12.46 0.27 9.34
C GLU A 146 11.44 0.71 8.29
N LEU A 147 11.75 0.44 7.03
CA LEU A 147 10.86 0.52 5.89
C LEU A 147 10.66 -0.88 5.30
N PRO A 148 9.65 -1.61 5.73
CA PRO A 148 9.28 -2.85 5.09
C PRO A 148 8.31 -2.54 3.95
N PHE A 149 8.76 -2.58 2.72
CA PHE A 149 7.88 -2.63 1.58
C PHE A 149 8.20 -3.85 0.72
N ASP A 150 7.19 -4.39 0.10
CA ASP A 150 7.31 -5.55 -0.78
C ASP A 150 7.31 -5.10 -2.24
N PHE A 151 6.33 -4.29 -2.62
CA PHE A 151 6.25 -3.75 -3.97
C PHE A 151 5.67 -2.33 -3.99
N ILE A 152 5.95 -1.65 -5.10
CA ILE A 152 5.31 -0.40 -5.51
C ILE A 152 4.50 -0.71 -6.76
N GLU A 153 3.26 -0.28 -6.78
CA GLU A 153 2.31 -0.50 -7.85
C GLU A 153 1.97 0.82 -8.52
N LEU A 154 1.99 0.83 -9.85
CA LEU A 154 1.49 1.92 -10.66
C LEU A 154 0.17 1.47 -11.28
N CYS A 155 -0.95 1.93 -10.73
CA CYS A 155 -2.28 1.52 -11.18
C CYS A 155 -2.88 2.59 -12.09
N PRO A 156 -3.17 2.28 -13.37
CA PRO A 156 -3.73 3.26 -14.30
C PRO A 156 -5.16 3.66 -13.92
N SER A 157 -5.52 4.92 -14.17
CA SER A 157 -6.85 5.44 -13.87
C SER A 157 -7.98 4.69 -14.58
N SER A 158 -7.69 4.09 -15.71
CA SER A 158 -8.64 3.22 -16.42
C SER A 158 -8.99 1.93 -15.66
N VAL A 159 -8.22 1.58 -14.64
CA VAL A 159 -8.47 0.43 -13.77
C VAL A 159 -9.20 0.87 -12.50
N TYR A 160 -8.63 1.78 -11.73
CA TYR A 160 -9.21 2.14 -10.42
C TYR A 160 -10.47 3.03 -10.50
N ASN A 161 -10.69 3.72 -11.63
CA ASN A 161 -11.91 4.51 -11.89
C ASN A 161 -12.91 3.80 -12.81
N ASN A 162 -12.75 2.50 -13.05
CA ASN A 162 -13.63 1.79 -13.95
C ASN A 162 -14.93 1.40 -13.24
N GLU A 163 -16.03 2.06 -13.60
CA GLU A 163 -17.37 1.78 -13.03
C GLU A 163 -17.94 0.44 -13.51
N TYR A 164 -17.56 -0.03 -14.69
CA TYR A 164 -18.07 -1.28 -15.27
C TYR A 164 -17.26 -2.51 -14.86
N PHE A 165 -15.98 -2.32 -14.63
CA PHE A 165 -15.07 -3.34 -14.18
C PHE A 165 -14.29 -2.79 -12.99
N PRO A 166 -14.91 -2.75 -11.80
CA PRO A 166 -14.22 -2.29 -10.61
C PRO A 166 -12.94 -3.11 -10.43
N GLU A 167 -11.90 -2.45 -9.99
CA GLU A 167 -10.61 -3.10 -9.75
C GLU A 167 -10.84 -4.38 -8.93
N PRO A 168 -10.45 -5.55 -9.48
CA PRO A 168 -10.61 -6.78 -8.73
C PRO A 168 -9.75 -6.70 -7.48
N VAL A 169 -10.38 -6.76 -6.35
CA VAL A 169 -9.71 -6.78 -5.06
C VAL A 169 -9.19 -8.19 -4.87
N TRP A 170 -7.99 -8.43 -5.40
CA TRP A 170 -7.31 -9.72 -5.35
C TRP A 170 -6.92 -10.11 -3.93
#